data_27af7da9d24b2c1ddefb3e8bf5860d6e
#
_entry.id   27af7da9d24b2c1ddefb3e8bf5860d6e
#
_cell.length_a   1.000
_cell.length_b   1.000
_cell.length_c   1.000
_cell.angle_alpha   90.00
_cell.angle_beta   90.00
_cell.angle_gamma   90.00
#
_symmetry.space_group_name_H-M   'P 1'
#
loop_
_entity.id
_entity.type
_entity.pdbx_description
1 polymer ?
#
loop_
_entity_poly.entity_id
_entity_poly.type
_entity_poly.pdbx_seq_one_letter_code
_entity_poly.pdbx_strand_id
1 'polypeptide(L)'
;MAMGKRKRKLRQQSIWIATQELPRSASHPFYKRLNRILAQNGFDEYVEQLCESFYAPTMGRPSLAPGMYFRVLMLGYFEGIDSERGIAWRAADSLSVREFVGLELGEAPPDHSTISRTRRLIEVETHRAVFSWILDRLAAAGLVKGETLGVDATTLEANAALRSIVRRDTGEGYEAFLTRLAKASGIATPTREDLARLDRKRPKKGSNDDWTHPQDPDARITKMKDGRTHLAHKAMLSIWRPAPL
;
A
#
# COMPACT_ATOMS: atom_id res chain seq x y z
N MET A 1 -46.74 3.49 5.22
CA MET A 1 -45.98 4.64 4.66
C MET A 1 -46.33 4.79 3.19
N ALA A 2 -46.60 6.01 2.70
CA ALA A 2 -46.87 6.24 1.28
C ALA A 2 -45.55 6.32 0.48
N MET A 3 -45.53 5.77 -0.73
CA MET A 3 -44.37 5.81 -1.64
C MET A 3 -44.10 7.25 -2.10
N GLY A 4 -42.87 7.72 -1.91
CA GLY A 4 -42.43 9.02 -2.40
C GLY A 4 -42.44 9.09 -3.93
N LYS A 5 -43.04 10.13 -4.51
CA LYS A 5 -43.06 10.36 -5.95
C LYS A 5 -41.95 11.32 -6.36
N ARG A 6 -41.22 11.01 -7.42
CA ARG A 6 -40.16 11.87 -7.99
C ARG A 6 -40.80 13.20 -8.46
N LYS A 7 -40.40 14.31 -7.83
CA LYS A 7 -40.85 15.65 -8.23
C LYS A 7 -40.19 16.03 -9.58
N ARG A 8 -41.00 16.00 -10.66
CA ARG A 8 -40.60 16.50 -12.00
C ARG A 8 -40.76 18.04 -12.07
N LYS A 9 -40.14 18.80 -11.18
CA LYS A 9 -40.09 20.25 -11.39
C LYS A 9 -38.72 20.59 -12.00
N LEU A 10 -38.73 21.23 -13.20
CA LEU A 10 -37.65 22.05 -13.70
C LEU A 10 -37.41 23.15 -12.68
N ARG A 11 -36.57 22.86 -11.68
CA ARG A 11 -36.16 23.86 -10.72
C ARG A 11 -35.00 24.61 -11.34
N GLN A 12 -35.17 25.92 -11.53
CA GLN A 12 -34.05 26.80 -11.79
C GLN A 12 -33.02 26.54 -10.68
N GLN A 13 -31.79 26.18 -11.06
CA GLN A 13 -30.72 25.94 -10.08
C GLN A 13 -30.47 27.27 -9.34
N SER A 14 -30.45 27.20 -8.02
CA SER A 14 -30.08 28.34 -7.20
C SER A 14 -28.61 28.71 -7.50
N ILE A 15 -28.34 29.96 -7.83
CA ILE A 15 -27.00 30.47 -8.08
C ILE A 15 -26.20 30.54 -6.76
N TRP A 16 -26.90 30.70 -5.63
CA TRP A 16 -26.33 30.76 -4.29
C TRP A 16 -27.11 29.82 -3.36
N ILE A 17 -26.34 29.03 -2.60
CA ILE A 17 -26.87 28.23 -1.48
C ILE A 17 -26.06 28.66 -0.27
N ALA A 18 -26.73 29.18 0.76
CA ALA A 18 -26.07 29.49 2.02
C ALA A 18 -25.53 28.18 2.64
N THR A 19 -24.33 28.23 3.18
CA THR A 19 -23.68 27.06 3.82
C THR A 19 -24.54 26.43 4.91
N GLN A 20 -25.38 27.26 5.55
CA GLN A 20 -26.36 26.84 6.58
C GLN A 20 -27.53 26.03 6.03
N GLU A 21 -27.85 26.18 4.75
CA GLU A 21 -28.93 25.47 4.06
C GLU A 21 -28.51 24.13 3.45
N LEU A 22 -27.21 23.83 3.47
CA LEU A 22 -26.72 22.53 3.03
C LEU A 22 -27.25 21.44 3.98
N PRO A 23 -27.81 20.34 3.44
CA PRO A 23 -28.24 19.24 4.28
C PRO A 23 -27.04 18.68 5.04
N ARG A 24 -26.95 18.98 6.32
CA ARG A 24 -25.95 18.43 7.21
C ARG A 24 -26.46 17.08 7.72
N SER A 25 -25.84 16.01 7.29
CA SER A 25 -25.91 14.76 8.05
C SER A 25 -25.03 14.89 9.30
N ALA A 26 -25.37 14.17 10.37
CA ALA A 26 -24.45 14.04 11.49
C ALA A 26 -23.09 13.58 10.95
N SER A 27 -21.99 14.25 11.35
CA SER A 27 -20.63 13.85 10.96
C SER A 27 -20.44 12.37 11.27
N HIS A 28 -19.69 11.65 10.43
CA HIS A 28 -19.48 10.22 10.65
C HIS A 28 -18.85 10.01 12.04
N PRO A 29 -19.47 9.24 12.95
CA PRO A 29 -19.08 9.18 14.37
C PRO A 29 -17.61 8.79 14.56
N PHE A 30 -17.13 7.88 13.72
CA PHE A 30 -15.74 7.43 13.71
C PHE A 30 -14.76 8.58 13.41
N TYR A 31 -14.95 9.31 12.31
CA TYR A 31 -14.02 10.40 11.93
C TYR A 31 -14.08 11.56 12.90
N LYS A 32 -15.25 11.86 13.46
CA LYS A 32 -15.37 12.88 14.50
C LYS A 32 -14.61 12.52 15.78
N ARG A 33 -14.72 11.25 16.20
CA ARG A 33 -13.97 10.75 17.37
C ARG A 33 -12.47 10.73 17.11
N LEU A 34 -12.05 10.27 15.92
CA LEU A 34 -10.65 10.22 15.52
C LEU A 34 -10.04 11.64 15.49
N ASN A 35 -10.70 12.61 14.84
CA ASN A 35 -10.22 13.99 14.83
C ASN A 35 -10.07 14.60 16.23
N ARG A 36 -11.00 14.28 17.14
CA ARG A 36 -10.89 14.70 18.52
C ARG A 36 -9.64 14.15 19.20
N ILE A 37 -9.35 12.88 19.03
CA ILE A 37 -8.14 12.24 19.59
C ILE A 37 -6.88 12.86 18.97
N LEU A 38 -6.84 13.05 17.67
CA LEU A 38 -5.70 13.67 16.98
C LEU A 38 -5.46 15.10 17.49
N ALA A 39 -6.51 15.94 17.55
CA ALA A 39 -6.41 17.31 18.01
C ALA A 39 -6.02 17.42 19.48
N GLN A 40 -6.57 16.59 20.37
CA GLN A 40 -6.25 16.59 21.80
C GLN A 40 -4.80 16.19 22.09
N ASN A 41 -4.15 15.49 21.17
CA ASN A 41 -2.77 15.02 21.32
C ASN A 41 -1.77 15.82 20.45
N GLY A 42 -2.16 16.95 19.85
CA GLY A 42 -1.23 17.80 19.09
C GLY A 42 -0.70 17.11 17.83
N PHE A 43 -1.58 16.43 17.09
CA PHE A 43 -1.16 15.65 15.92
C PHE A 43 -0.58 16.51 14.81
N ASP A 44 -1.19 17.66 14.53
CA ASP A 44 -0.75 18.52 13.42
C ASP A 44 0.65 19.09 13.70
N GLU A 45 0.89 19.58 14.90
CA GLU A 45 2.19 20.08 15.35
C GLU A 45 3.27 19.00 15.31
N TYR A 46 2.91 17.78 15.74
CA TYR A 46 3.83 16.64 15.73
C TYR A 46 4.26 16.28 14.31
N VAL A 47 3.32 16.15 13.37
CA VAL A 47 3.67 15.75 12.00
C VAL A 47 4.33 16.87 11.22
N GLU A 48 4.03 18.15 11.51
CA GLU A 48 4.72 19.30 10.94
C GLU A 48 6.20 19.31 11.34
N GLN A 49 6.49 19.17 12.62
CA GLN A 49 7.87 19.06 13.12
C GLN A 49 8.63 17.89 12.49
N LEU A 50 7.98 16.73 12.42
CA LEU A 50 8.60 15.52 11.87
C LEU A 50 8.90 15.64 10.38
N CYS A 51 8.11 16.44 9.66
CA CYS A 51 8.24 16.63 8.22
C CYS A 51 9.05 17.88 7.83
N GLU A 52 9.46 18.72 8.75
CA GLU A 52 10.10 20.00 8.47
C GLU A 52 11.30 19.89 7.51
N SER A 53 12.14 18.87 7.70
CA SER A 53 13.33 18.65 6.89
C SER A 53 13.06 18.33 5.41
N PHE A 54 11.85 17.89 5.06
CA PHE A 54 11.47 17.57 3.68
C PHE A 54 10.96 18.78 2.90
N TYR A 55 10.72 19.90 3.55
CA TYR A 55 10.16 21.10 2.93
C TYR A 55 11.15 22.26 2.93
N ALA A 56 11.09 23.09 1.88
CA ALA A 56 11.90 24.29 1.82
C ALA A 56 11.37 25.35 2.81
N PRO A 57 12.24 26.00 3.60
CA PRO A 57 11.80 26.87 4.68
C PRO A 57 11.10 28.16 4.21
N THR A 58 11.40 28.68 3.03
CA THR A 58 10.93 30.02 2.62
C THR A 58 10.54 30.19 1.16
N MET A 59 10.84 29.25 0.27
CA MET A 59 10.62 29.43 -1.17
C MET A 59 9.82 28.27 -1.77
N GLY A 60 8.91 28.60 -2.69
CA GLY A 60 8.16 27.63 -3.47
C GLY A 60 6.64 27.77 -3.32
N ARG A 61 5.91 27.05 -4.17
CA ARG A 61 4.44 26.94 -4.05
C ARG A 61 4.11 26.17 -2.78
N PRO A 62 3.12 26.63 -1.96
CA PRO A 62 2.65 25.86 -0.81
C PRO A 62 2.28 24.44 -1.21
N SER A 63 2.84 23.46 -0.51
CA SER A 63 2.54 22.05 -0.70
C SER A 63 1.37 21.60 0.19
N LEU A 64 0.99 20.34 0.09
CA LEU A 64 -0.01 19.75 0.97
C LEU A 64 0.53 19.75 2.42
N ALA A 65 -0.25 20.32 3.35
CA ALA A 65 0.10 20.32 4.76
C ALA A 65 0.28 18.87 5.30
N PRO A 66 1.32 18.59 6.09
CA PRO A 66 1.57 17.23 6.62
C PRO A 66 0.37 16.65 7.35
N GLY A 67 -0.32 17.41 8.21
CA GLY A 67 -1.52 16.94 8.90
C GLY A 67 -2.66 16.53 7.98
N MET A 68 -2.88 17.27 6.89
CA MET A 68 -3.85 16.93 5.86
C MET A 68 -3.40 15.66 5.09
N TYR A 69 -2.13 15.59 4.72
CA TYR A 69 -1.58 14.44 4.01
C TYR A 69 -1.78 13.13 4.78
N PHE A 70 -1.42 13.10 6.05
CA PHE A 70 -1.58 11.88 6.85
C PHE A 70 -3.05 11.53 7.10
N ARG A 71 -3.96 12.53 7.25
CA ARG A 71 -5.41 12.24 7.32
C ARG A 71 -5.94 11.63 6.02
N VAL A 72 -5.46 12.09 4.87
CA VAL A 72 -5.80 11.51 3.56
C VAL A 72 -5.30 10.06 3.45
N LEU A 73 -4.11 9.74 3.96
CA LEU A 73 -3.63 8.36 4.02
C LEU A 73 -4.47 7.49 4.97
N MET A 74 -4.82 8.02 6.16
CA MET A 74 -5.70 7.32 7.09
C MET A 74 -7.08 7.02 6.48
N LEU A 75 -7.63 7.96 5.71
CA LEU A 75 -8.87 7.73 4.96
C LEU A 75 -8.76 6.52 4.04
N GLY A 76 -7.69 6.47 3.21
CA GLY A 76 -7.43 5.33 2.33
C GLY A 76 -7.35 4.02 3.10
N TYR A 77 -6.61 4.01 4.19
CA TYR A 77 -6.44 2.83 5.04
C TYR A 77 -7.76 2.35 5.66
N PHE A 78 -8.54 3.25 6.27
CA PHE A 78 -9.76 2.89 6.98
C PHE A 78 -10.91 2.47 6.04
N GLU A 79 -10.97 3.04 4.85
CA GLU A 79 -12.00 2.70 3.85
C GLU A 79 -11.53 1.64 2.83
N GLY A 80 -10.29 1.14 2.95
CA GLY A 80 -9.74 0.12 2.03
C GLY A 80 -9.56 0.62 0.61
N ILE A 81 -9.18 1.89 0.44
CA ILE A 81 -8.98 2.51 -0.87
C ILE A 81 -7.50 2.43 -1.26
N ASP A 82 -7.17 1.61 -2.25
CA ASP A 82 -5.78 1.30 -2.63
C ASP A 82 -5.12 2.34 -3.54
N SER A 83 -5.87 3.30 -4.08
CA SER A 83 -5.32 4.28 -5.03
C SER A 83 -5.47 5.72 -4.57
N GLU A 84 -4.44 6.55 -4.81
CA GLU A 84 -4.49 8.00 -4.51
C GLU A 84 -5.64 8.70 -5.25
N ARG A 85 -6.01 8.23 -6.44
CA ARG A 85 -7.15 8.76 -7.20
C ARG A 85 -8.47 8.45 -6.51
N GLY A 86 -8.63 7.23 -6.02
CA GLY A 86 -9.80 6.82 -5.23
C GLY A 86 -9.93 7.64 -3.94
N ILE A 87 -8.82 7.86 -3.25
CA ILE A 87 -8.78 8.69 -2.03
C ILE A 87 -9.18 10.14 -2.33
N ALA A 88 -8.63 10.72 -3.41
CA ALA A 88 -8.97 12.09 -3.83
C ALA A 88 -10.47 12.22 -4.18
N TRP A 89 -11.04 11.25 -4.90
CA TRP A 89 -12.47 11.22 -5.21
C TRP A 89 -13.31 11.10 -3.93
N ARG A 90 -12.92 10.23 -3.02
CA ARG A 90 -13.65 10.04 -1.76
C ARG A 90 -13.62 11.30 -0.89
N ALA A 91 -12.48 12.01 -0.86
CA ALA A 91 -12.35 13.30 -0.17
C ALA A 91 -13.21 14.39 -0.82
N ALA A 92 -13.41 14.36 -2.14
CA ALA A 92 -14.29 15.30 -2.85
C ALA A 92 -15.78 15.08 -2.57
N ASP A 93 -16.19 13.82 -2.45
CA ASP A 93 -17.57 13.39 -2.53
C ASP A 93 -18.31 13.38 -1.18
N SER A 94 -17.57 13.43 -0.06
CA SER A 94 -18.12 13.33 1.29
C SER A 94 -17.83 14.53 2.16
N LEU A 95 -18.88 15.21 2.62
CA LEU A 95 -18.76 16.33 3.56
C LEU A 95 -18.11 15.90 4.89
N SER A 96 -18.42 14.72 5.40
CA SER A 96 -17.83 14.19 6.64
C SER A 96 -16.32 13.91 6.50
N VAL A 97 -15.92 13.44 5.32
CA VAL A 97 -14.49 13.21 5.02
C VAL A 97 -13.76 14.53 4.83
N ARG A 98 -14.39 15.51 4.18
CA ARG A 98 -13.82 16.86 4.05
C ARG A 98 -13.54 17.47 5.41
N GLU A 99 -14.52 17.38 6.34
CA GLU A 99 -14.36 17.84 7.72
C GLU A 99 -13.22 17.08 8.43
N PHE A 100 -13.10 15.77 8.24
CA PHE A 100 -12.01 14.96 8.81
C PHE A 100 -10.64 15.39 8.30
N VAL A 101 -10.52 15.62 7.01
CA VAL A 101 -9.26 16.01 6.36
C VAL A 101 -8.90 17.47 6.65
N GLY A 102 -9.85 18.28 7.11
CA GLY A 102 -9.67 19.70 7.42
C GLY A 102 -9.90 20.63 6.21
N LEU A 103 -10.75 20.21 5.27
CA LEU A 103 -11.11 21.00 4.08
C LEU A 103 -12.38 21.81 4.34
N GLU A 104 -12.34 23.09 4.03
CA GLU A 104 -13.53 23.92 3.97
C GLU A 104 -14.42 23.55 2.78
N LEU A 105 -15.68 23.94 2.81
CA LEU A 105 -16.65 23.58 1.76
C LEU A 105 -16.28 24.13 0.38
N GLY A 106 -15.64 25.29 0.33
CA GLY A 106 -15.16 25.93 -0.90
C GLY A 106 -13.79 25.50 -1.39
N GLU A 107 -13.03 24.73 -0.59
CA GLU A 107 -11.70 24.28 -0.94
C GLU A 107 -11.74 23.06 -1.86
N ALA A 108 -10.81 23.00 -2.81
CA ALA A 108 -10.62 21.81 -3.62
C ALA A 108 -9.88 20.74 -2.80
N PRO A 109 -10.31 19.47 -2.86
CA PRO A 109 -9.55 18.39 -2.25
C PRO A 109 -8.18 18.23 -2.94
N PRO A 110 -7.18 17.66 -2.24
CA PRO A 110 -5.88 17.43 -2.84
C PRO A 110 -6.00 16.46 -4.02
N ASP A 111 -5.38 16.84 -5.13
CA ASP A 111 -5.29 16.00 -6.32
C ASP A 111 -4.42 14.76 -6.07
N HIS A 112 -4.74 13.64 -6.71
CA HIS A 112 -4.02 12.38 -6.57
C HIS A 112 -2.53 12.51 -6.88
N SER A 113 -2.15 13.36 -7.84
CA SER A 113 -0.74 13.60 -8.18
C SER A 113 0.00 14.36 -7.07
N THR A 114 -0.72 15.20 -6.32
CA THR A 114 -0.16 15.90 -5.16
C THR A 114 0.05 14.91 -4.00
N ILE A 115 -0.91 14.04 -3.73
CA ILE A 115 -0.79 12.98 -2.72
C ILE A 115 0.42 12.08 -3.05
N SER A 116 0.52 11.62 -4.31
CA SER A 116 1.61 10.76 -4.79
C SER A 116 2.99 11.43 -4.70
N ARG A 117 3.07 12.74 -5.01
CA ARG A 117 4.31 13.50 -4.87
C ARG A 117 4.73 13.65 -3.41
N THR A 118 3.79 13.96 -2.54
CA THR A 118 4.06 14.07 -1.09
C THR A 118 4.51 12.74 -0.51
N ARG A 119 3.91 11.61 -0.94
CA ARG A 119 4.33 10.26 -0.52
C ARG A 119 5.79 9.96 -0.88
N ARG A 120 6.25 10.43 -2.04
CA ARG A 120 7.64 10.23 -2.48
C ARG A 120 8.61 11.21 -1.83
N LEU A 121 8.13 12.34 -1.35
CA LEU A 121 8.92 13.34 -0.66
C LEU A 121 9.27 12.90 0.77
N ILE A 122 8.32 12.29 1.47
CA ILE A 122 8.46 11.90 2.87
C ILE A 122 9.00 10.47 2.96
N GLU A 123 10.01 10.26 3.78
CA GLU A 123 10.66 8.96 3.97
C GLU A 123 9.76 7.94 4.68
N VAL A 124 10.05 6.65 4.47
CA VAL A 124 9.29 5.53 5.06
C VAL A 124 9.36 5.55 6.58
N GLU A 125 10.50 5.91 7.13
CA GLU A 125 10.73 6.02 8.59
C GLU A 125 9.79 7.03 9.23
N THR A 126 9.56 8.16 8.57
CA THR A 126 8.59 9.17 9.01
C THR A 126 7.16 8.63 9.01
N HIS A 127 6.77 7.89 7.96
CA HIS A 127 5.46 7.23 7.94
C HIS A 127 5.30 6.22 9.08
N ARG A 128 6.35 5.46 9.38
CA ARG A 128 6.38 4.50 10.50
C ARG A 128 6.25 5.22 11.84
N ALA A 129 6.98 6.31 12.03
CA ALA A 129 6.92 7.10 13.26
C ALA A 129 5.50 7.65 13.50
N VAL A 130 4.87 8.21 12.47
CA VAL A 130 3.49 8.70 12.55
C VAL A 130 2.51 7.56 12.86
N PHE A 131 2.67 6.41 12.21
CA PHE A 131 1.83 5.24 12.46
C PHE A 131 1.97 4.74 13.90
N SER A 132 3.20 4.61 14.41
CA SER A 132 3.46 4.20 15.79
C SER A 132 2.87 5.19 16.79
N TRP A 133 3.04 6.49 16.54
CA TRP A 133 2.46 7.53 17.37
C TRP A 133 0.92 7.42 17.46
N ILE A 134 0.24 7.16 16.34
CA ILE A 134 -1.22 6.97 16.31
C ILE A 134 -1.61 5.73 17.14
N LEU A 135 -0.89 4.62 16.98
CA LEU A 135 -1.14 3.39 17.73
C LEU A 135 -1.00 3.60 19.24
N ASP A 136 0.04 4.33 19.67
CA ASP A 136 0.28 4.65 21.09
C ASP A 136 -0.88 5.49 21.67
N ARG A 137 -1.41 6.45 20.92
CA ARG A 137 -2.56 7.27 21.36
C ARG A 137 -3.85 6.46 21.43
N LEU A 138 -4.05 5.55 20.45
CA LEU A 138 -5.19 4.64 20.46
C LEU A 138 -5.10 3.64 21.64
N ALA A 139 -3.91 3.15 21.92
CA ALA A 139 -3.66 2.26 23.08
C ALA A 139 -3.92 3.01 24.39
N ALA A 140 -3.41 4.23 24.55
CA ALA A 140 -3.67 5.06 25.71
C ALA A 140 -5.16 5.40 25.89
N ALA A 141 -5.92 5.51 24.79
CA ALA A 141 -7.37 5.69 24.83
C ALA A 141 -8.17 4.38 25.07
N GLY A 142 -7.48 3.24 25.30
CA GLY A 142 -8.09 1.93 25.54
C GLY A 142 -8.78 1.33 24.31
N LEU A 143 -8.50 1.87 23.10
CA LEU A 143 -9.07 1.38 21.84
C LEU A 143 -8.26 0.25 21.23
N VAL A 144 -7.04 0.05 21.70
CA VAL A 144 -6.09 -0.98 21.27
C VAL A 144 -5.78 -1.85 22.48
N LYS A 145 -6.32 -3.08 22.51
CA LYS A 145 -6.09 -3.99 23.63
C LYS A 145 -4.94 -4.97 23.41
N GLY A 146 -4.46 -5.12 22.17
CA GLY A 146 -3.35 -6.00 21.83
C GLY A 146 -3.62 -7.51 22.02
N GLU A 147 -4.89 -7.91 22.12
CA GLU A 147 -5.28 -9.31 22.41
C GLU A 147 -5.14 -10.23 21.20
N THR A 148 -5.20 -9.68 19.98
CA THR A 148 -5.14 -10.46 18.74
C THR A 148 -4.20 -9.83 17.73
N LEU A 149 -3.19 -10.58 17.30
CA LEU A 149 -2.30 -10.23 16.20
C LEU A 149 -2.60 -11.10 14.98
N GLY A 150 -3.04 -10.49 13.90
CA GLY A 150 -3.14 -11.18 12.60
C GLY A 150 -1.82 -11.07 11.85
N VAL A 151 -1.26 -12.21 11.46
CA VAL A 151 -0.07 -12.27 10.60
C VAL A 151 -0.48 -12.86 9.27
N ASP A 152 -0.34 -12.09 8.20
CA ASP A 152 -0.53 -12.56 6.83
C ASP A 152 0.81 -12.59 6.10
N ALA A 153 1.02 -13.63 5.30
CA ALA A 153 2.20 -13.78 4.48
C ALA A 153 1.79 -13.78 3.02
N THR A 154 2.28 -12.80 2.27
CA THR A 154 2.09 -12.76 0.82
C THR A 154 3.40 -13.08 0.11
N THR A 155 3.27 -13.61 -1.11
CA THR A 155 4.40 -13.89 -1.98
C THR A 155 4.42 -12.85 -3.10
N LEU A 156 5.49 -12.08 -3.17
CA LEU A 156 5.72 -11.07 -4.20
C LEU A 156 6.66 -11.65 -5.26
N GLU A 157 6.25 -11.63 -6.53
CA GLU A 157 7.12 -12.05 -7.62
C GLU A 157 8.33 -11.10 -7.71
N ALA A 158 9.52 -11.67 -7.76
CA ALA A 158 10.75 -10.91 -7.94
C ALA A 158 10.92 -10.53 -9.42
N ASN A 159 11.46 -9.35 -9.67
CA ASN A 159 11.82 -8.94 -11.03
C ASN A 159 13.13 -9.64 -11.47
N ALA A 160 13.11 -10.98 -11.48
CA ALA A 160 14.26 -11.82 -11.71
C ALA A 160 13.85 -13.05 -12.54
N ALA A 161 14.54 -13.29 -13.65
CA ALA A 161 14.23 -14.41 -14.52
C ALA A 161 14.73 -15.74 -13.92
N LEU A 162 13.85 -16.73 -13.84
CA LEU A 162 14.21 -18.07 -13.34
C LEU A 162 15.34 -18.76 -14.15
N ARG A 163 15.55 -18.34 -15.40
CA ARG A 163 16.62 -18.87 -16.26
C ARG A 163 18.00 -18.29 -15.95
N SER A 164 18.06 -17.18 -15.23
CA SER A 164 19.30 -16.46 -14.89
C SER A 164 19.85 -16.87 -13.53
N ILE A 165 19.33 -17.96 -12.93
CA ILE A 165 19.84 -18.51 -11.68
C ILE A 165 21.22 -19.17 -11.90
N VAL A 166 22.04 -19.10 -10.89
CA VAL A 166 23.37 -19.71 -10.85
C VAL A 166 23.49 -20.67 -9.67
N ARG A 167 24.32 -21.66 -9.79
CA ARG A 167 24.62 -22.57 -8.68
C ARG A 167 25.37 -21.83 -7.58
N ARG A 168 25.02 -22.11 -6.33
CA ARG A 168 25.69 -21.49 -5.16
C ARG A 168 27.12 -21.94 -4.96
N ASP A 169 27.40 -23.20 -5.34
CA ASP A 169 28.71 -23.84 -5.15
C ASP A 169 29.72 -23.49 -6.24
N THR A 170 29.29 -23.40 -7.49
CA THR A 170 30.16 -23.26 -8.66
C THR A 170 30.01 -21.96 -9.42
N GLY A 171 28.91 -21.21 -9.19
CA GLY A 171 28.55 -20.04 -10.01
C GLY A 171 28.06 -20.40 -11.42
N GLU A 172 27.92 -21.70 -11.75
CA GLU A 172 27.52 -22.19 -13.06
C GLU A 172 26.05 -21.78 -13.36
N GLY A 173 25.83 -21.14 -14.51
CA GLY A 173 24.46 -20.76 -14.95
C GLY A 173 23.61 -21.97 -15.28
N TYR A 174 22.28 -21.81 -15.17
CA TYR A 174 21.31 -22.92 -15.33
C TYR A 174 21.40 -23.62 -16.68
N GLU A 175 21.60 -22.90 -17.77
CA GLU A 175 21.73 -23.45 -19.12
C GLU A 175 23.03 -24.22 -19.30
N ALA A 176 24.14 -23.71 -18.78
CA ALA A 176 25.43 -24.39 -18.80
C ALA A 176 25.39 -25.71 -18.02
N PHE A 177 24.75 -25.69 -16.85
CA PHE A 177 24.51 -26.90 -16.05
C PHE A 177 23.70 -27.95 -16.81
N LEU A 178 22.60 -27.58 -17.46
CA LEU A 178 21.79 -28.50 -18.26
C LEU A 178 22.58 -29.06 -19.46
N THR A 179 23.37 -28.21 -20.11
CA THR A 179 24.24 -28.62 -21.23
C THR A 179 25.28 -29.64 -20.79
N ARG A 180 25.93 -29.41 -19.65
CA ARG A 180 26.89 -30.35 -19.05
C ARG A 180 26.21 -31.69 -18.72
N LEU A 181 25.01 -31.64 -18.15
CA LEU A 181 24.25 -32.82 -17.79
C LEU A 181 23.82 -33.63 -19.03
N ALA A 182 23.43 -32.96 -20.12
CA ALA A 182 23.06 -33.60 -21.39
C ALA A 182 24.25 -34.30 -22.03
N LYS A 183 25.43 -33.65 -22.02
CA LYS A 183 26.69 -34.28 -22.51
C LYS A 183 27.06 -35.51 -21.69
N ALA A 184 26.92 -35.46 -20.38
CA ALA A 184 27.16 -36.60 -19.49
C ALA A 184 26.15 -37.73 -19.73
N SER A 185 24.97 -37.42 -20.26
CA SER A 185 23.93 -38.39 -20.64
C SER A 185 24.09 -38.93 -22.09
N GLY A 186 25.22 -38.62 -22.77
CA GLY A 186 25.52 -39.14 -24.11
C GLY A 186 25.02 -38.27 -25.27
N ILE A 187 24.50 -37.08 -25.02
CA ILE A 187 24.06 -36.13 -26.07
C ILE A 187 25.21 -35.14 -26.35
N ALA A 188 25.98 -35.38 -27.41
CA ALA A 188 27.19 -34.61 -27.73
C ALA A 188 26.87 -33.12 -28.03
N THR A 189 25.82 -32.87 -28.79
CA THR A 189 25.35 -31.52 -29.18
C THR A 189 23.87 -31.36 -28.82
N PRO A 190 23.57 -31.00 -27.54
CA PRO A 190 22.17 -30.91 -27.10
C PRO A 190 21.48 -29.68 -27.72
N THR A 191 20.30 -29.90 -28.30
CA THR A 191 19.41 -28.83 -28.74
C THR A 191 18.63 -28.25 -27.57
N ARG A 192 18.03 -27.09 -27.77
CA ARG A 192 17.16 -26.44 -26.74
C ARG A 192 16.00 -27.35 -26.33
N GLU A 193 15.46 -28.15 -27.26
CA GLU A 193 14.42 -29.11 -26.98
C GLU A 193 14.88 -30.32 -26.15
N ASP A 194 16.12 -30.77 -26.39
CA ASP A 194 16.74 -31.83 -25.61
C ASP A 194 16.98 -31.40 -24.17
N LEU A 195 17.50 -30.16 -23.97
CA LEU A 195 17.67 -29.58 -22.66
C LEU A 195 16.34 -29.45 -21.91
N ALA A 196 15.29 -28.99 -22.59
CA ALA A 196 13.94 -28.88 -21.99
C ALA A 196 13.33 -30.23 -21.64
N ARG A 197 13.59 -31.27 -22.46
CA ARG A 197 13.15 -32.65 -22.21
C ARG A 197 13.90 -33.27 -21.03
N LEU A 198 15.20 -33.04 -20.96
CA LEU A 198 16.04 -33.51 -19.87
C LEU A 198 15.61 -32.86 -18.55
N ASP A 199 15.39 -31.55 -18.55
CA ASP A 199 14.98 -30.82 -17.37
C ASP A 199 13.60 -31.27 -16.86
N ARG A 200 12.65 -31.55 -17.74
CA ARG A 200 11.35 -32.09 -17.35
C ARG A 200 11.44 -33.47 -16.66
N LYS A 201 12.39 -34.32 -17.08
CA LYS A 201 12.56 -35.66 -16.53
C LYS A 201 13.35 -35.73 -15.24
N ARG A 202 14.06 -34.65 -14.88
CA ARG A 202 14.87 -34.61 -13.65
C ARG A 202 13.97 -34.77 -12.41
N PRO A 203 14.35 -35.64 -11.46
CA PRO A 203 13.59 -35.85 -10.23
C PRO A 203 13.74 -34.63 -9.27
N LYS A 204 14.88 -33.96 -9.29
CA LYS A 204 15.18 -32.80 -8.43
C LYS A 204 15.39 -31.55 -9.29
N LYS A 205 14.40 -30.70 -9.35
CA LYS A 205 14.46 -29.40 -10.04
C LYS A 205 15.09 -28.35 -9.12
N GLY A 206 15.08 -27.09 -9.52
CA GLY A 206 15.75 -26.03 -8.77
C GLY A 206 15.41 -26.02 -7.27
N SER A 207 16.44 -26.25 -6.43
CA SER A 207 16.36 -26.10 -4.97
C SER A 207 16.92 -24.76 -4.57
N ASN A 208 16.33 -24.12 -3.56
CA ASN A 208 16.87 -22.88 -3.00
C ASN A 208 18.22 -23.07 -2.29
N ASP A 209 18.58 -24.30 -1.95
CA ASP A 209 19.88 -24.63 -1.37
C ASP A 209 20.99 -24.63 -2.42
N ASP A 210 20.64 -25.07 -3.64
CA ASP A 210 21.60 -25.25 -4.74
C ASP A 210 21.68 -23.99 -5.63
N TRP A 211 20.61 -23.19 -5.71
CA TRP A 211 20.47 -22.12 -6.69
C TRP A 211 20.20 -20.76 -6.04
N THR A 212 20.71 -19.70 -6.66
CA THR A 212 20.44 -18.32 -6.29
C THR A 212 20.38 -17.44 -7.54
N HIS A 213 19.77 -16.25 -7.44
CA HIS A 213 19.85 -15.26 -8.51
C HIS A 213 20.97 -14.26 -8.22
N PRO A 214 21.88 -13.99 -9.17
CA PRO A 214 23.08 -13.20 -8.90
C PRO A 214 22.79 -11.73 -8.57
N GLN A 215 21.70 -11.17 -9.13
CA GLN A 215 21.29 -9.78 -8.90
C GLN A 215 20.27 -9.63 -7.76
N ASP A 216 19.65 -10.74 -7.32
CA ASP A 216 18.66 -10.76 -6.26
C ASP A 216 18.81 -12.05 -5.43
N PRO A 217 19.82 -12.11 -4.56
CA PRO A 217 20.16 -13.32 -3.79
C PRO A 217 19.08 -13.72 -2.77
N ASP A 218 18.22 -12.77 -2.39
CA ASP A 218 17.14 -12.98 -1.41
C ASP A 218 15.87 -13.56 -2.04
N ALA A 219 15.72 -13.46 -3.36
CA ALA A 219 14.62 -14.08 -4.08
C ALA A 219 14.73 -15.61 -4.01
N ARG A 220 13.60 -16.26 -3.75
CA ARG A 220 13.51 -17.72 -3.59
C ARG A 220 12.67 -18.34 -4.69
N ILE A 221 13.09 -19.52 -5.15
CA ILE A 221 12.31 -20.35 -6.08
C ILE A 221 11.04 -20.79 -5.34
N THR A 222 9.88 -20.31 -5.77
CA THR A 222 8.60 -20.51 -5.09
C THR A 222 7.52 -20.88 -6.09
N LYS A 223 6.67 -21.85 -5.73
CA LYS A 223 5.47 -22.17 -6.50
C LYS A 223 4.38 -21.18 -6.12
N MET A 224 3.90 -20.42 -7.08
CA MET A 224 2.85 -19.43 -6.91
C MET A 224 1.45 -20.05 -6.95
N LYS A 225 0.42 -19.26 -6.61
CA LYS A 225 -0.99 -19.70 -6.62
C LYS A 225 -1.49 -20.11 -8.00
N ASP A 226 -0.90 -19.58 -9.07
CA ASP A 226 -1.17 -19.96 -10.46
C ASP A 226 -0.60 -21.33 -10.86
N GLY A 227 0.09 -22.01 -9.93
CA GLY A 227 0.73 -23.30 -10.14
C GLY A 227 2.09 -23.24 -10.83
N ARG A 228 2.55 -22.06 -11.24
CA ARG A 228 3.87 -21.84 -11.86
C ARG A 228 4.93 -21.59 -10.81
N THR A 229 6.18 -21.82 -11.21
CA THR A 229 7.34 -21.56 -10.36
C THR A 229 7.99 -20.25 -10.79
N HIS A 230 8.17 -19.33 -9.84
CA HIS A 230 8.81 -18.03 -10.02
C HIS A 230 9.87 -17.82 -8.97
N LEU A 231 10.76 -16.85 -9.19
CA LEU A 231 11.55 -16.24 -8.13
C LEU A 231 10.67 -15.24 -7.40
N ALA A 232 10.63 -15.32 -6.09
CA ALA A 232 9.74 -14.50 -5.29
C ALA A 232 10.28 -14.22 -3.89
N HIS A 233 9.79 -13.13 -3.31
CA HIS A 233 10.02 -12.76 -1.92
C HIS A 233 8.80 -13.12 -1.08
N LYS A 234 9.02 -13.63 0.12
CA LYS A 234 7.98 -13.84 1.11
C LYS A 234 7.89 -12.60 1.99
N ALA A 235 6.87 -11.77 1.77
CA ALA A 235 6.57 -10.65 2.63
C ALA A 235 5.61 -11.10 3.74
N MET A 236 5.97 -10.82 4.99
CA MET A 236 5.08 -11.03 6.14
C MET A 236 4.50 -9.68 6.52
N LEU A 237 3.18 -9.57 6.45
CA LEU A 237 2.43 -8.41 6.92
C LEU A 237 1.76 -8.78 8.25
N SER A 238 2.13 -8.11 9.32
CA SER A 238 1.41 -8.23 10.58
C SER A 238 0.27 -7.21 10.60
N ILE A 239 -0.96 -7.69 10.66
CA ILE A 239 -2.16 -6.85 10.80
C ILE A 239 -2.66 -7.03 12.23
N TRP A 240 -2.65 -5.94 12.97
CA TRP A 240 -3.30 -5.91 14.28
C TRP A 240 -4.81 -5.64 14.08
N ARG A 241 -5.67 -6.49 14.67
CA ARG A 241 -7.12 -6.25 14.74
C ARG A 241 -7.50 -5.93 16.17
N PRO A 242 -8.20 -4.82 16.43
CA PRO A 242 -8.83 -4.62 17.71
C PRO A 242 -9.88 -5.71 17.96
N ALA A 243 -10.06 -6.11 19.23
CA ALA A 243 -11.14 -6.98 19.60
C ALA A 243 -12.48 -6.34 19.17
N PRO A 244 -13.47 -7.14 18.73
CA PRO A 244 -14.80 -6.60 18.47
C PRO A 244 -15.37 -6.00 19.75
N LEU A 245 -15.97 -4.81 19.62
CA LEU A 245 -16.67 -4.10 20.68
C LEU A 245 -17.89 -4.90 21.12
#